data_297bcef6368a0cbe676f180d5cce7a6e
#
_entry.id   297bcef6368a0cbe676f180d5cce7a6e
#
_cell.length_a   1.000
_cell.length_b   1.000
_cell.length_c   1.000
_cell.angle_alpha   90.00
_cell.angle_beta   90.00
_cell.angle_gamma   90.00
#
_symmetry.space_group_name_H-M   'P 1'
#
loop_
_entity.id
_entity.type
_entity.pdbx_description
1 polymer ?
#
loop_
_entity_poly.entity_id
_entity_poly.type
_entity_poly.pdbx_seq_one_letter_code
_entity_poly.pdbx_strand_id
1 'polypeptide(L)'
;MYKDELIKAMEWLGKKPKTMFLGQGCVKSGHFMAQTLKNVFLDKCLEFPVVESLQMQFSLGLAIKGYCPISIYPRQNFLLLGVADMVLIDKINHMSVGSCSPHLIIRSSSGPDGGVFPGIQHVGNFSEAFKTMLKWIKVVELNKPEQVFPAYQQAYNYKGTTLILEDGNRYYD
;
A
#
# COMPACT_ATOMS: atom_id res chain seq x y z
N MET A 1 8.89 -9.62 -15.49
CA MET A 1 8.45 -10.36 -14.29
C MET A 1 7.62 -9.44 -13.40
N TYR A 2 6.72 -9.98 -12.58
CA TYR A 2 5.81 -9.19 -11.73
C TYR A 2 6.55 -8.27 -10.74
N LYS A 3 7.56 -8.82 -10.06
CA LYS A 3 8.41 -8.08 -9.12
C LYS A 3 9.18 -6.92 -9.79
N ASP A 4 9.61 -7.10 -11.03
CA ASP A 4 10.34 -6.03 -11.73
C ASP A 4 9.44 -4.83 -12.03
N GLU A 5 8.18 -5.07 -12.39
CA GLU A 5 7.21 -3.99 -12.58
C GLU A 5 6.88 -3.27 -11.25
N LEU A 6 6.88 -4.00 -10.12
CA LEU A 6 6.77 -3.39 -8.79
C LEU A 6 7.99 -2.51 -8.48
N ILE A 7 9.21 -3.00 -8.72
CA ILE A 7 10.44 -2.21 -8.51
C ILE A 7 10.39 -0.94 -9.37
N LYS A 8 10.04 -1.07 -10.64
CA LYS A 8 9.89 0.07 -11.56
C LYS A 8 8.84 1.08 -11.08
N ALA A 9 7.70 0.59 -10.59
CA ALA A 9 6.64 1.44 -10.04
C ALA A 9 7.10 2.19 -8.78
N MET A 10 7.79 1.52 -7.86
CA MET A 10 8.32 2.15 -6.64
C MET A 10 9.41 3.17 -6.95
N GLU A 11 10.34 2.86 -7.85
CA GLU A 11 11.35 3.80 -8.32
C GLU A 11 10.72 5.04 -8.95
N TRP A 12 9.69 4.86 -9.78
CA TRP A 12 8.97 5.98 -10.40
C TRP A 12 8.26 6.84 -9.36
N LEU A 13 7.60 6.24 -8.36
CA LEU A 13 6.99 6.95 -7.24
C LEU A 13 8.04 7.67 -6.39
N GLY A 14 9.18 7.05 -6.13
CA GLY A 14 10.27 7.63 -5.36
C GLY A 14 10.83 8.93 -5.96
N LYS A 15 10.75 9.08 -7.29
CA LYS A 15 11.13 10.30 -8.01
C LYS A 15 10.08 11.42 -7.92
N LYS A 16 8.87 11.13 -7.41
CA LYS A 16 7.80 12.14 -7.32
C LYS A 16 8.00 13.03 -6.09
N PRO A 17 7.66 14.33 -6.18
CA PRO A 17 7.72 15.23 -5.03
C PRO A 17 6.71 14.78 -3.98
N LYS A 18 7.05 14.98 -2.70
CA LYS A 18 6.17 14.71 -1.55
C LYS A 18 5.68 13.27 -1.43
N THR A 19 6.33 12.28 -2.08
CA THR A 19 6.10 10.85 -1.80
C THR A 19 6.96 10.41 -0.63
N MET A 20 6.42 9.54 0.21
CA MET A 20 7.13 8.85 1.29
C MET A 20 6.63 7.41 1.38
N PHE A 21 7.55 6.49 1.65
CA PHE A 21 7.25 5.08 1.85
C PHE A 21 7.32 4.76 3.35
N LEU A 22 6.25 4.18 3.88
CA LEU A 22 6.13 3.88 5.31
C LEU A 22 5.81 2.41 5.51
N GLY A 23 6.45 1.80 6.47
CA GLY A 23 6.12 0.43 6.87
C GLY A 23 7.23 -0.23 7.66
N GLN A 24 6.94 -1.41 8.15
CA GLN A 24 7.90 -2.24 8.86
C GLN A 24 8.93 -2.81 7.87
N GLY A 25 10.19 -2.79 8.23
CA GLY A 25 11.28 -3.33 7.41
C GLY A 25 11.54 -2.59 6.10
N CYS A 26 10.93 -1.42 5.90
CA CYS A 26 11.06 -0.65 4.65
C CYS A 26 12.48 -0.13 4.42
N VAL A 27 13.15 0.31 5.48
CA VAL A 27 14.55 0.80 5.41
C VAL A 27 15.54 -0.36 5.29
N LYS A 28 15.25 -1.50 5.91
CA LYS A 28 16.16 -2.65 6.02
C LYS A 28 15.85 -3.79 5.03
N SER A 29 14.93 -3.59 4.09
CA SER A 29 14.47 -4.65 3.16
C SER A 29 14.03 -5.94 3.87
N GLY A 30 13.38 -5.81 5.02
CA GLY A 30 13.10 -6.90 5.94
C GLY A 30 12.04 -7.92 5.46
N HIS A 31 11.32 -7.60 4.37
CA HIS A 31 10.31 -8.49 3.78
C HIS A 31 10.22 -8.30 2.25
N PHE A 32 9.55 -9.23 1.57
CA PHE A 32 9.49 -9.28 0.10
C PHE A 32 8.94 -7.99 -0.55
N MET A 33 7.94 -7.32 0.03
CA MET A 33 7.46 -6.05 -0.50
C MET A 33 8.49 -4.92 -0.34
N ALA A 34 9.22 -4.88 0.79
CA ALA A 34 10.28 -3.90 1.01
C ALA A 34 11.45 -4.07 0.02
N GLN A 35 11.74 -5.29 -0.44
CA GLN A 35 12.73 -5.53 -1.49
C GLN A 35 12.40 -4.83 -2.81
N THR A 36 11.16 -4.45 -3.04
CA THR A 36 10.77 -3.66 -4.22
C THR A 36 11.22 -2.20 -4.12
N LEU A 37 11.65 -1.73 -2.95
CA LEU A 37 12.14 -0.37 -2.70
C LEU A 37 13.64 -0.19 -2.96
N LYS A 38 14.33 -1.19 -3.48
CA LYS A 38 15.81 -1.19 -3.66
C LYS A 38 16.37 0.00 -4.45
N ASN A 39 15.56 0.61 -5.31
CA ASN A 39 15.93 1.78 -6.10
C ASN A 39 15.30 3.09 -5.56
N VAL A 40 14.65 3.05 -4.42
CA VAL A 40 14.10 4.23 -3.74
C VAL A 40 15.16 4.82 -2.81
N PHE A 41 15.32 6.13 -2.79
CA PHE A 41 16.24 6.80 -1.86
C PHE A 41 15.79 6.58 -0.41
N LEU A 42 16.75 6.32 0.49
CA LEU A 42 16.47 6.01 1.89
C LEU A 42 15.78 7.17 2.65
N ASP A 43 16.06 8.41 2.27
CA ASP A 43 15.40 9.58 2.83
C ASP A 43 13.89 9.68 2.53
N LYS A 44 13.44 8.88 1.55
CA LYS A 44 12.02 8.69 1.22
C LYS A 44 11.37 7.56 2.01
N CYS A 45 12.13 6.75 2.72
CA CYS A 45 11.66 5.58 3.45
C CYS A 45 11.63 5.86 4.96
N LEU A 46 10.49 5.65 5.58
CA LEU A 46 10.31 5.76 7.02
C LEU A 46 10.02 4.38 7.61
N GLU A 47 10.93 3.91 8.46
CA GLU A 47 10.72 2.68 9.22
C GLU A 47 9.65 2.89 10.27
N PHE A 48 8.69 1.97 10.33
CA PHE A 48 7.58 2.05 11.27
C PHE A 48 7.60 0.86 12.24
N PRO A 49 7.20 1.06 13.51
CA PRO A 49 7.01 -0.06 14.43
C PRO A 49 5.81 -0.92 14.02
N VAL A 50 5.72 -2.12 14.61
CA VAL A 50 4.60 -3.06 14.39
C VAL A 50 3.36 -2.54 15.13
N VAL A 51 2.77 -1.46 14.62
CA VAL A 51 1.51 -0.86 15.10
C VAL A 51 0.75 -0.32 13.88
N GLU A 52 0.00 -1.17 13.24
CA GLU A 52 -0.63 -0.92 11.93
C GLU A 52 -1.64 0.24 11.96
N SER A 53 -2.41 0.36 13.04
CA SER A 53 -3.32 1.49 13.24
C SER A 53 -2.57 2.83 13.31
N LEU A 54 -1.47 2.90 14.07
CA LEU A 54 -0.64 4.11 14.14
C LEU A 54 -0.04 4.45 12.76
N GLN A 55 0.43 3.45 12.02
CA GLN A 55 0.95 3.64 10.67
C GLN A 55 -0.13 4.23 9.73
N MET A 56 -1.36 3.73 9.83
CA MET A 56 -2.49 4.22 9.02
C MET A 56 -2.83 5.69 9.36
N GLN A 57 -2.95 6.01 10.65
CA GLN A 57 -3.23 7.37 11.13
C GLN A 57 -2.12 8.35 10.77
N PHE A 58 -0.86 7.94 10.89
CA PHE A 58 0.29 8.75 10.49
C PHE A 58 0.28 9.02 8.97
N SER A 59 -0.03 8.00 8.17
CA SER A 59 -0.18 8.13 6.73
C SER A 59 -1.30 9.12 6.37
N LEU A 60 -2.44 9.06 7.08
CA LEU A 60 -3.52 10.02 6.92
C LEU A 60 -3.04 11.45 7.22
N GLY A 61 -2.32 11.65 8.33
CA GLY A 61 -1.78 12.95 8.70
C GLY A 61 -0.85 13.53 7.63
N LEU A 62 0.02 12.72 7.05
CA LEU A 62 0.87 13.12 5.93
C LEU A 62 0.04 13.49 4.69
N ALA A 63 -0.99 12.70 4.35
CA ALA A 63 -1.85 12.98 3.21
C ALA A 63 -2.61 14.29 3.38
N ILE A 64 -3.10 14.61 4.57
CA ILE A 64 -3.73 15.90 4.88
C ILE A 64 -2.74 17.07 4.74
N LYS A 65 -1.45 16.85 5.04
CA LYS A 65 -0.38 17.84 4.81
C LYS A 65 0.10 17.94 3.35
N GLY A 66 -0.57 17.25 2.44
CA GLY A 66 -0.32 17.32 1.00
C GLY A 66 0.86 16.47 0.52
N TYR A 67 1.26 15.46 1.31
CA TYR A 67 2.12 14.37 0.86
C TYR A 67 1.28 13.30 0.15
N CYS A 68 1.96 12.42 -0.58
CA CYS A 68 1.40 11.15 -1.06
C CYS A 68 2.16 10.00 -0.40
N PRO A 69 1.78 9.58 0.81
CA PRO A 69 2.41 8.45 1.45
C PRO A 69 2.04 7.15 0.74
N ILE A 70 3.01 6.25 0.64
CA ILE A 70 2.87 4.86 0.21
C ILE A 70 2.99 4.01 1.47
N SER A 71 1.86 3.65 2.06
CA SER A 71 1.79 2.90 3.32
C SER A 71 1.77 1.40 3.05
N ILE A 72 2.80 0.68 3.50
CA ILE A 72 3.07 -0.72 3.12
C ILE A 72 2.75 -1.64 4.29
N TYR A 73 1.82 -2.55 4.06
CA TYR A 73 1.45 -3.65 4.96
C TYR A 73 1.78 -4.96 4.26
N PRO A 74 2.78 -5.72 4.71
CA PRO A 74 3.31 -6.86 3.95
C PRO A 74 2.27 -7.94 3.62
N ARG A 75 1.20 -8.00 4.41
CA ARG A 75 0.11 -8.96 4.23
C ARG A 75 -1.23 -8.35 4.58
N GLN A 76 -2.28 -8.77 3.92
CA GLN A 76 -3.64 -8.31 4.22
C GLN A 76 -4.05 -8.61 5.67
N ASN A 77 -3.54 -9.71 6.26
CA ASN A 77 -3.77 -10.02 7.68
C ASN A 77 -3.32 -8.91 8.62
N PHE A 78 -2.18 -8.27 8.34
CA PHE A 78 -1.71 -7.12 9.12
C PHE A 78 -2.53 -5.87 8.83
N LEU A 79 -2.92 -5.65 7.58
CA LEU A 79 -3.78 -4.54 7.20
C LEU A 79 -5.12 -4.55 7.96
N LEU A 80 -5.64 -5.75 8.34
CA LEU A 80 -6.86 -5.86 9.16
C LEU A 80 -6.73 -5.13 10.51
N LEU A 81 -5.52 -5.02 11.07
CA LEU A 81 -5.30 -4.30 12.33
C LEU A 81 -5.44 -2.78 12.19
N GLY A 82 -5.36 -2.26 10.97
CA GLY A 82 -5.61 -0.86 10.63
C GLY A 82 -6.96 -0.60 9.95
N VAL A 83 -7.84 -1.59 9.90
CA VAL A 83 -9.09 -1.49 9.10
C VAL A 83 -10.05 -0.41 9.61
N ALA A 84 -10.12 -0.20 10.92
CA ALA A 84 -10.98 0.84 11.50
C ALA A 84 -10.56 2.24 11.04
N ASP A 85 -9.26 2.50 11.00
CA ASP A 85 -8.68 3.76 10.51
C ASP A 85 -8.87 3.90 8.99
N MET A 86 -8.74 2.81 8.25
CA MET A 86 -9.00 2.80 6.81
C MET A 86 -10.46 3.12 6.49
N VAL A 87 -11.42 2.59 7.28
CA VAL A 87 -12.84 2.94 7.16
C VAL A 87 -13.09 4.42 7.50
N LEU A 88 -12.36 4.98 8.46
CA LEU A 88 -12.42 6.41 8.75
C LEU A 88 -11.92 7.22 7.54
N ILE A 89 -10.78 6.86 6.96
CA ILE A 89 -10.23 7.51 5.75
C ILE A 89 -11.23 7.44 4.60
N ASP A 90 -11.88 6.30 4.41
CA ASP A 90 -12.92 6.11 3.40
C ASP A 90 -14.06 7.14 3.55
N LYS A 91 -14.43 7.50 4.77
CA LYS A 91 -15.52 8.43 5.07
C LYS A 91 -15.11 9.90 5.04
N ILE A 92 -13.84 10.23 5.24
CA ILE A 92 -13.39 11.64 5.37
C ILE A 92 -13.79 12.48 4.16
N ASN A 93 -13.56 11.97 2.94
CA ASN A 93 -13.94 12.72 1.73
C ASN A 93 -15.43 13.03 1.69
N HIS A 94 -16.27 12.05 2.03
CA HIS A 94 -17.71 12.20 2.07
C HIS A 94 -18.15 13.15 3.19
N MET A 95 -17.64 12.99 4.39
CA MET A 95 -17.99 13.83 5.56
C MET A 95 -17.54 15.28 5.39
N SER A 96 -16.45 15.53 4.69
CA SER A 96 -15.94 16.85 4.39
C SER A 96 -16.59 17.52 3.16
N VAL A 97 -17.58 16.88 2.55
CA VAL A 97 -18.24 17.33 1.31
C VAL A 97 -17.21 17.61 0.20
N GLY A 98 -16.20 16.73 0.11
CA GLY A 98 -15.14 16.83 -0.90
C GLY A 98 -14.03 17.84 -0.60
N SER A 99 -14.11 18.60 0.51
CA SER A 99 -13.06 19.57 0.88
C SER A 99 -11.76 18.92 1.37
N CYS A 100 -11.81 17.65 1.79
CA CYS A 100 -10.67 16.86 2.18
C CYS A 100 -10.67 15.51 1.45
N SER A 101 -9.71 15.30 0.57
CA SER A 101 -9.50 14.04 -0.14
C SER A 101 -8.06 13.56 0.11
N PRO A 102 -7.83 12.71 1.12
CA PRO A 102 -6.48 12.26 1.45
C PRO A 102 -5.86 11.49 0.27
N HIS A 103 -4.75 12.01 -0.27
CA HIS A 103 -4.01 11.37 -1.35
C HIS A 103 -3.04 10.35 -0.77
N LEU A 104 -3.47 9.11 -0.66
CA LEU A 104 -2.76 8.02 0.01
C LEU A 104 -2.79 6.75 -0.84
N ILE A 105 -1.67 6.08 -0.97
CA ILE A 105 -1.57 4.74 -1.58
C ILE A 105 -1.30 3.72 -0.47
N ILE A 106 -2.24 2.83 -0.24
CA ILE A 106 -2.09 1.70 0.69
C ILE A 106 -1.69 0.49 -0.13
N ARG A 107 -0.58 -0.16 0.23
CA ARG A 107 -0.08 -1.39 -0.41
C ARG A 107 -0.22 -2.56 0.53
N SER A 108 -0.79 -3.66 0.05
CA SER A 108 -0.78 -4.93 0.79
C SER A 108 -0.76 -6.12 -0.17
N SER A 109 -0.41 -7.30 0.32
CA SER A 109 -0.41 -8.52 -0.47
C SER A 109 -1.27 -9.61 0.14
N SER A 110 -1.69 -10.56 -0.69
CA SER A 110 -2.36 -11.81 -0.31
C SER A 110 -1.53 -13.02 -0.73
N GLY A 111 -1.82 -14.16 -0.11
CA GLY A 111 -1.17 -15.43 -0.44
C GLY A 111 0.25 -15.56 0.12
N PRO A 112 0.88 -16.72 -0.11
CA PRO A 112 2.28 -16.95 0.22
C PRO A 112 3.20 -16.08 -0.63
N ASP A 113 4.40 -15.83 -0.14
CA ASP A 113 5.44 -15.05 -0.82
C ASP A 113 6.42 -15.98 -1.56
N GLY A 114 5.96 -16.50 -2.72
CA GLY A 114 6.82 -17.19 -3.68
C GLY A 114 7.65 -18.34 -3.11
N GLY A 115 7.00 -19.40 -2.63
CA GLY A 115 7.66 -20.61 -2.16
C GLY A 115 7.91 -20.66 -0.66
N VAL A 116 7.75 -19.59 0.08
CA VAL A 116 7.75 -19.60 1.55
C VAL A 116 6.32 -19.55 2.05
N PHE A 117 5.87 -20.61 2.69
CA PHE A 117 4.56 -20.63 3.35
C PHE A 117 4.68 -20.11 4.80
N PRO A 118 4.22 -18.89 5.08
CA PRO A 118 4.42 -18.24 6.38
C PRO A 118 3.43 -18.72 7.46
N GLY A 119 2.61 -19.68 7.14
CA GLY A 119 1.53 -20.19 7.98
C GLY A 119 0.14 -19.69 7.55
N ILE A 120 -0.88 -20.48 7.84
CA ILE A 120 -2.28 -20.23 7.43
C ILE A 120 -2.81 -18.85 7.88
N GLN A 121 -2.32 -18.36 9.03
CA GLN A 121 -2.70 -17.06 9.59
C GLN A 121 -2.16 -15.85 8.80
N HIS A 122 -1.27 -16.07 7.80
CA HIS A 122 -0.62 -14.99 7.05
C HIS A 122 -0.90 -15.01 5.54
N VAL A 123 -1.74 -15.94 5.07
CA VAL A 123 -2.03 -16.10 3.63
C VAL A 123 -3.45 -15.71 3.24
N GLY A 124 -4.17 -15.03 4.13
CA GLY A 124 -5.55 -14.62 3.90
C GLY A 124 -5.69 -13.68 2.70
N ASN A 125 -6.76 -13.87 1.94
CA ASN A 125 -7.20 -12.93 0.91
C ASN A 125 -8.54 -12.32 1.35
N PHE A 126 -8.52 -11.04 1.67
CA PHE A 126 -9.69 -10.27 2.14
C PHE A 126 -10.14 -9.22 1.10
N SER A 127 -9.73 -9.38 -0.16
CA SER A 127 -10.00 -8.39 -1.22
C SER A 127 -11.47 -8.08 -1.37
N GLU A 128 -12.34 -9.09 -1.36
CA GLU A 128 -13.79 -8.91 -1.47
C GLU A 128 -14.40 -8.22 -0.25
N ALA A 129 -13.87 -8.51 0.95
CA ALA A 129 -14.28 -7.80 2.17
C ALA A 129 -13.92 -6.30 2.08
N PHE A 130 -12.72 -5.96 1.63
CA PHE A 130 -12.32 -4.57 1.43
C PHE A 130 -13.19 -3.86 0.39
N LYS A 131 -13.48 -4.48 -0.75
CA LYS A 131 -14.39 -3.91 -1.78
C LYS A 131 -15.80 -3.67 -1.25
N THR A 132 -16.28 -4.57 -0.41
CA THR A 132 -17.61 -4.44 0.21
C THR A 132 -17.65 -3.33 1.24
N MET A 133 -16.62 -3.20 2.05
CA MET A 133 -16.53 -2.29 3.19
C MET A 133 -16.20 -0.84 2.78
N LEU A 134 -15.31 -0.69 1.80
CA LEU A 134 -14.82 0.61 1.32
C LEU A 134 -15.66 1.09 0.13
N LYS A 135 -16.20 2.30 0.21
CA LYS A 135 -17.09 2.85 -0.81
C LYS A 135 -16.44 3.96 -1.64
N TRP A 136 -15.50 4.68 -1.05
CA TRP A 136 -14.83 5.84 -1.68
C TRP A 136 -13.33 5.61 -1.88
N ILE A 137 -12.70 4.70 -1.14
CA ILE A 137 -11.34 4.22 -1.43
C ILE A 137 -11.40 3.31 -2.66
N LYS A 138 -10.57 3.58 -3.66
CA LYS A 138 -10.42 2.68 -4.82
C LYS A 138 -9.66 1.43 -4.41
N VAL A 139 -10.27 0.26 -4.56
CA VAL A 139 -9.61 -1.03 -4.32
C VAL A 139 -9.20 -1.64 -5.67
N VAL A 140 -7.91 -1.88 -5.84
CA VAL A 140 -7.31 -2.41 -7.09
C VAL A 140 -6.54 -3.69 -6.78
N GLU A 141 -6.89 -4.77 -7.46
CA GLU A 141 -6.14 -6.04 -7.38
C GLU A 141 -5.19 -6.18 -8.57
N LEU A 142 -3.96 -6.59 -8.28
CA LEU A 142 -2.91 -6.79 -9.27
C LEU A 142 -2.56 -8.28 -9.39
N ASN A 143 -3.05 -8.89 -10.45
CA ASN A 143 -2.88 -10.32 -10.72
C ASN A 143 -1.94 -10.61 -11.90
N LYS A 144 -1.48 -9.56 -12.62
CA LYS A 144 -0.65 -9.69 -13.81
C LYS A 144 0.43 -8.60 -13.84
N PRO A 145 1.64 -8.89 -14.38
CA PRO A 145 2.73 -7.92 -14.44
C PRO A 145 2.36 -6.62 -15.16
N GLU A 146 1.65 -6.72 -16.28
CA GLU A 146 1.26 -5.58 -17.12
C GLU A 146 0.29 -4.60 -16.44
N GLN A 147 -0.38 -5.03 -15.37
CA GLN A 147 -1.28 -4.19 -14.59
C GLN A 147 -0.53 -3.31 -13.58
N VAL A 148 0.66 -3.75 -13.13
CA VAL A 148 1.35 -3.18 -11.96
C VAL A 148 1.70 -1.71 -12.19
N PHE A 149 2.57 -1.41 -13.14
CA PHE A 149 3.04 -0.05 -13.34
C PHE A 149 1.91 0.94 -13.67
N PRO A 150 0.96 0.63 -14.58
CA PRO A 150 -0.18 1.51 -14.85
C PRO A 150 -1.07 1.76 -13.62
N ALA A 151 -1.30 0.76 -12.78
CA ALA A 151 -2.12 0.92 -11.58
C ALA A 151 -1.50 1.91 -10.57
N TYR A 152 -0.19 1.83 -10.35
CA TYR A 152 0.51 2.80 -9.48
C TYR A 152 0.54 4.20 -10.08
N GLN A 153 0.66 4.34 -11.41
CA GLN A 153 0.52 5.63 -12.08
C GLN A 153 -0.88 6.22 -11.89
N GLN A 154 -1.92 5.40 -12.07
CA GLN A 154 -3.30 5.83 -11.86
C GLN A 154 -3.58 6.21 -10.41
N ALA A 155 -3.08 5.42 -9.44
CA ALA A 155 -3.22 5.71 -8.02
C ALA A 155 -2.56 7.04 -7.62
N TYR A 156 -1.37 7.33 -8.15
CA TYR A 156 -0.69 8.61 -7.91
C TYR A 156 -1.42 9.79 -8.56
N ASN A 157 -1.99 9.60 -9.75
CA ASN A 157 -2.71 10.67 -10.46
C ASN A 157 -4.12 10.91 -9.88
N TYR A 158 -4.71 9.89 -9.27
CA TYR A 158 -5.98 10.00 -8.57
C TYR A 158 -5.78 10.70 -7.22
N LYS A 159 -6.26 11.91 -7.07
CA LYS A 159 -6.08 12.73 -5.85
C LYS A 159 -6.98 12.29 -4.67
N GLY A 160 -7.05 11.00 -4.43
CA GLY A 160 -7.76 10.35 -3.33
C GLY A 160 -7.00 9.11 -2.85
N THR A 161 -7.61 8.32 -2.00
CA THR A 161 -6.99 7.10 -1.46
C THR A 161 -7.22 5.91 -2.39
N THR A 162 -6.16 5.14 -2.61
CA THR A 162 -6.20 3.86 -3.36
C THR A 162 -5.59 2.75 -2.51
N LEU A 163 -6.31 1.65 -2.36
CA LEU A 163 -5.81 0.40 -1.81
C LEU A 163 -5.39 -0.51 -2.96
N ILE A 164 -4.09 -0.82 -3.04
CA ILE A 164 -3.54 -1.75 -4.02
C ILE A 164 -3.24 -3.08 -3.34
N LEU A 165 -3.85 -4.13 -3.85
CA LEU A 165 -3.72 -5.51 -3.36
C LEU A 165 -2.90 -6.31 -4.37
N GLU A 166 -1.71 -6.72 -3.96
CA GLU A 166 -0.73 -7.42 -4.76
C GLU A 166 -0.82 -8.93 -4.54
N ASP A 167 -0.55 -9.72 -5.58
CA ASP A 167 -0.48 -11.19 -5.47
C ASP A 167 0.91 -11.61 -4.99
N GLY A 168 1.01 -12.05 -3.73
CA GLY A 168 2.26 -12.49 -3.12
C GLY A 168 2.89 -13.69 -3.83
N ASN A 169 2.07 -14.56 -4.47
CA ASN A 169 2.59 -15.72 -5.20
C ASN A 169 3.48 -15.33 -6.38
N ARG A 170 3.27 -14.13 -6.96
CA ARG A 170 3.94 -13.69 -8.18
C ARG A 170 5.23 -12.92 -7.96
N TYR A 171 5.63 -12.72 -6.71
CA TYR A 171 6.86 -11.96 -6.43
C TYR A 171 8.14 -12.67 -6.88
N TYR A 172 8.06 -13.97 -7.18
CA TYR A 172 9.20 -14.81 -7.58
C TYR A 172 8.98 -15.51 -8.94
N ASP A 173 7.90 -15.12 -9.66
CA ASP A 173 7.68 -15.58 -11.04
C ASP A 173 8.75 -15.00 -11.98
#